data_b8471438a25e6e17834680afbc32e54e
#
_entry.id   b8471438a25e6e17834680afbc32e54e
#
_cell.length_a   1.000
_cell.length_b   1.000
_cell.length_c   1.000
_cell.angle_alpha   90.00
_cell.angle_beta   90.00
_cell.angle_gamma   90.00
#
_symmetry.space_group_name_H-M   'P 1'
#
loop_
_entity.id
_entity.type
_entity.pdbx_description
1 polymer ?
#
loop_
_entity_poly.entity_id
_entity_poly.type
_entity_poly.pdbx_seq_one_letter_code
_entity_poly.pdbx_strand_id
1 'polypeptide(L)'
;NTQVSDHVAGIVSKASTSTTDWIGNTADTWGLITNGSNKCQLSNNNNRTDVSSTLGYPSDDDIIGIYIDLDNNKLYFAKNGTLASSTGQSLTAASSTTDGFYFPAAGDFVGDVNVIEFNFGGGSVSAISSGNSDPNGYGNFEFSTTITGDGSSKDFYAICTKNLAEFGG
;
A
#
# COMPACT_ATOMS: atom_id res chain seq x y z
N ASN A 1 -21.40 9.94 9.95
CA ASN A 1 -20.38 9.05 9.39
C ASN A 1 -21.06 8.04 8.48
N THR A 2 -21.19 8.37 7.23
CA THR A 2 -21.48 7.38 6.20
C THR A 2 -20.23 6.54 6.06
N GLN A 3 -20.33 5.27 6.38
CA GLN A 3 -19.27 4.30 6.09
C GLN A 3 -19.06 4.32 4.58
N VAL A 4 -17.92 4.79 4.19
CA VAL A 4 -17.55 4.81 2.77
C VAL A 4 -17.09 3.40 2.44
N SER A 5 -17.97 2.65 1.81
CA SER A 5 -17.67 1.31 1.34
C SER A 5 -16.78 1.45 0.11
N ASP A 6 -15.66 0.70 0.11
CA ASP A 6 -14.94 0.31 -1.09
C ASP A 6 -13.76 1.18 -1.55
N HIS A 7 -12.99 1.72 -0.59
CA HIS A 7 -11.68 2.27 -0.90
C HIS A 7 -10.65 1.18 -1.19
N VAL A 8 -9.79 1.43 -2.14
CA VAL A 8 -8.67 0.55 -2.51
C VAL A 8 -7.38 1.33 -2.57
N ALA A 9 -6.38 0.86 -1.85
CA ALA A 9 -5.01 1.30 -2.00
C ALA A 9 -4.13 0.10 -2.33
N GLY A 10 -3.14 0.27 -3.21
CA GLY A 10 -2.31 -0.86 -3.60
C GLY A 10 -1.26 -0.54 -4.64
N ILE A 11 -0.89 -1.57 -5.38
CA ILE A 11 0.06 -1.49 -6.49
C ILE A 11 -0.49 -2.23 -7.71
N VAL A 12 -0.04 -1.81 -8.87
CA VAL A 12 -0.34 -2.45 -10.15
C VAL A 12 0.95 -2.70 -10.90
N SER A 13 1.05 -3.81 -11.62
CA SER A 13 2.21 -4.18 -12.45
C SER A 13 1.98 -3.95 -13.93
N LYS A 14 0.88 -3.30 -14.28
CA LYS A 14 0.52 -2.90 -15.63
C LYS A 14 -0.19 -1.57 -15.56
N ALA A 15 0.19 -0.64 -16.42
CA ALA A 15 -0.56 0.59 -16.60
C ALA A 15 -1.97 0.23 -17.10
N SER A 16 -2.90 0.12 -16.17
CA SER A 16 -4.29 -0.23 -16.50
C SER A 16 -5.00 0.99 -17.05
N THR A 17 -5.60 0.82 -18.19
CA THR A 17 -6.57 1.78 -18.72
C THR A 17 -8.00 1.32 -18.49
N SER A 18 -8.20 0.21 -17.78
CA SER A 18 -9.53 -0.31 -17.49
C SER A 18 -10.23 0.58 -16.48
N THR A 19 -11.38 1.08 -16.84
CA THR A 19 -12.30 1.81 -15.97
C THR A 19 -13.31 0.87 -15.30
N THR A 20 -13.24 -0.41 -15.58
CA THR A 20 -14.18 -1.44 -15.10
C THR A 20 -13.59 -2.37 -14.07
N ASP A 21 -12.27 -2.33 -13.88
CA ASP A 21 -11.57 -3.16 -12.91
C ASP A 21 -11.04 -2.32 -11.74
N TRP A 22 -11.10 -2.90 -10.56
CA TRP A 22 -10.55 -2.31 -9.34
C TRP A 22 -9.23 -2.98 -8.97
N ILE A 23 -8.42 -2.29 -8.15
CA ILE A 23 -7.10 -2.78 -7.71
C ILE A 23 -7.29 -4.01 -6.82
N GLY A 24 -6.69 -5.13 -7.23
CA GLY A 24 -6.87 -6.44 -6.58
C GLY A 24 -7.81 -7.39 -7.34
N ASN A 25 -8.47 -6.94 -8.41
CA ASN A 25 -9.36 -7.77 -9.21
C ASN A 25 -8.63 -8.67 -10.21
N THR A 26 -7.54 -8.19 -10.78
CA THR A 26 -6.76 -8.92 -11.78
C THR A 26 -5.44 -9.43 -11.21
N ALA A 27 -4.77 -10.33 -11.94
CA ALA A 27 -3.48 -10.89 -11.55
C ALA A 27 -2.35 -9.85 -11.49
N ASP A 28 -2.51 -8.73 -12.20
CA ASP A 28 -1.54 -7.63 -12.28
C ASP A 28 -1.77 -6.56 -11.19
N THR A 29 -2.68 -6.80 -10.25
CA THR A 29 -3.07 -5.80 -9.25
C THR A 29 -3.13 -6.40 -7.85
N TRP A 30 -2.59 -5.71 -6.87
CA TRP A 30 -2.62 -6.07 -5.45
C TRP A 30 -3.16 -4.91 -4.63
N GLY A 31 -4.14 -5.17 -3.79
CA GLY A 31 -4.79 -4.11 -3.02
C GLY A 31 -5.19 -4.50 -1.62
N LEU A 32 -5.19 -3.50 -0.75
CA LEU A 32 -5.95 -3.50 0.49
C LEU A 32 -7.31 -2.89 0.16
N ILE A 33 -8.33 -3.69 0.23
CA ILE A 33 -9.70 -3.30 -0.09
C ILE A 33 -10.58 -3.33 1.15
N THR A 34 -11.68 -2.64 1.08
CA THR A 34 -12.73 -2.73 2.09
C THR A 34 -13.83 -3.67 1.59
N ASN A 35 -14.52 -4.34 2.48
CA ASN A 35 -15.72 -5.09 2.14
C ASN A 35 -16.93 -4.55 2.90
N GLY A 36 -18.11 -4.77 2.37
CA GLY A 36 -19.38 -4.30 2.96
C GLY A 36 -19.69 -4.79 4.39
N SER A 37 -18.77 -5.54 5.02
CA SER A 37 -18.87 -6.06 6.38
C SER A 37 -17.93 -5.39 7.37
N ASN A 38 -17.47 -4.18 7.08
CA ASN A 38 -16.54 -3.40 7.93
C ASN A 38 -15.17 -4.07 8.14
N LYS A 39 -14.67 -4.77 7.14
CA LYS A 39 -13.37 -5.44 7.18
C LYS A 39 -12.47 -4.98 6.05
N CYS A 40 -11.17 -4.98 6.32
CA CYS A 40 -10.18 -4.93 5.27
C CYS A 40 -9.89 -6.34 4.73
N GLN A 41 -9.61 -6.41 3.45
CA GLN A 41 -9.18 -7.62 2.77
C GLN A 41 -7.94 -7.33 1.93
N LEU A 42 -7.02 -8.28 1.90
CA LEU A 42 -5.96 -8.32 0.90
C LEU A 42 -6.53 -9.00 -0.35
N SER A 43 -6.33 -8.40 -1.51
CA SER A 43 -6.86 -8.93 -2.77
C SER A 43 -5.82 -8.94 -3.88
N ASN A 44 -5.77 -10.03 -4.62
CA ASN A 44 -5.07 -10.18 -5.89
C ASN A 44 -5.82 -11.19 -6.74
N ASN A 45 -6.00 -10.93 -8.02
CA ASN A 45 -6.73 -11.78 -8.94
C ASN A 45 -8.13 -12.18 -8.41
N ASN A 46 -8.82 -11.21 -7.81
CA ASN A 46 -10.11 -11.40 -7.12
C ASN A 46 -10.10 -12.45 -5.99
N ASN A 47 -8.93 -12.93 -5.60
CA ASN A 47 -8.78 -13.80 -4.44
C ASN A 47 -8.60 -12.92 -3.20
N ARG A 48 -9.62 -12.91 -2.33
CA ARG A 48 -9.73 -12.03 -1.18
C ARG A 48 -9.45 -12.80 0.10
N THR A 49 -8.58 -12.23 0.92
CA THR A 49 -8.26 -12.78 2.24
C THR A 49 -8.56 -11.74 3.30
N ASP A 50 -9.41 -12.07 4.26
CA ASP A 50 -9.69 -11.22 5.40
C ASP A 50 -8.40 -10.98 6.18
N VAL A 51 -8.13 -9.71 6.49
CA VAL A 51 -7.07 -9.35 7.42
C VAL A 51 -7.61 -9.38 8.85
N SER A 52 -6.71 -9.24 9.81
CA SER A 52 -7.06 -9.22 11.23
C SER A 52 -8.27 -8.30 11.51
N SER A 53 -9.21 -8.82 12.29
CA SER A 53 -10.40 -8.07 12.73
C SER A 53 -10.07 -6.80 13.51
N THR A 54 -8.83 -6.65 13.96
CA THR A 54 -8.37 -5.47 14.71
C THR A 54 -8.12 -4.25 13.83
N LEU A 55 -7.94 -4.42 12.51
CA LEU A 55 -7.69 -3.29 11.62
C LEU A 55 -8.93 -2.45 11.32
N GLY A 56 -10.11 -3.06 11.37
CA GLY A 56 -11.35 -2.36 11.05
C GLY A 56 -11.33 -1.76 9.63
N TYR A 57 -12.31 -0.97 9.35
CA TYR A 57 -12.46 -0.24 8.10
C TYR A 57 -11.53 0.99 8.06
N PRO A 58 -10.91 1.34 6.95
CA PRO A 58 -10.36 2.68 6.77
C PRO A 58 -11.47 3.73 6.87
N SER A 59 -11.19 4.79 7.59
CA SER A 59 -12.05 5.95 7.74
C SER A 59 -11.30 7.21 7.29
N ASP A 60 -12.00 8.35 7.27
CA ASP A 60 -11.35 9.63 7.02
C ASP A 60 -10.12 9.79 7.92
N ASP A 61 -9.06 10.33 7.37
CA ASP A 61 -7.75 10.56 8.02
C ASP A 61 -6.94 9.30 8.37
N ASP A 62 -7.41 8.10 8.04
CA ASP A 62 -6.59 6.90 8.18
C ASP A 62 -5.43 6.89 7.15
N ILE A 63 -4.27 6.46 7.61
CA ILE A 63 -3.06 6.36 6.79
C ILE A 63 -2.81 4.90 6.44
N ILE A 64 -2.74 4.63 5.13
CA ILE A 64 -2.40 3.31 4.62
C ILE A 64 -0.93 3.28 4.22
N GLY A 65 -0.14 2.50 4.94
CA GLY A 65 1.25 2.20 4.59
C GLY A 65 1.31 1.07 3.56
N ILE A 66 2.12 1.25 2.52
CA ILE A 66 2.39 0.25 1.49
C ILE A 66 3.89 0.01 1.46
N TYR A 67 4.32 -1.22 1.71
CA TYR A 67 5.72 -1.60 1.81
C TYR A 67 6.01 -2.71 0.80
N ILE A 68 6.92 -2.46 -0.12
CA ILE A 68 7.23 -3.36 -1.24
C ILE A 68 8.63 -3.95 -1.02
N ASP A 69 8.70 -5.26 -0.84
CA ASP A 69 9.94 -6.05 -0.71
C ASP A 69 10.14 -6.83 -2.02
N LEU A 70 10.87 -6.25 -2.95
CA LEU A 70 11.11 -6.84 -4.27
C LEU A 70 12.10 -8.00 -4.19
N ASP A 71 12.99 -8.03 -3.21
CA ASP A 71 13.98 -9.09 -3.05
C ASP A 71 13.32 -10.42 -2.66
N ASN A 72 12.28 -10.34 -1.84
CA ASN A 72 11.52 -11.50 -1.38
C ASN A 72 10.15 -11.64 -2.07
N ASN A 73 9.83 -10.76 -3.02
CA ASN A 73 8.55 -10.71 -3.71
C ASN A 73 7.35 -10.67 -2.74
N LYS A 74 7.40 -9.69 -1.83
CA LYS A 74 6.38 -9.49 -0.80
C LYS A 74 5.85 -8.07 -0.78
N LEU A 75 4.57 -7.96 -0.44
CA LEU A 75 3.87 -6.70 -0.25
C LEU A 75 3.22 -6.71 1.12
N TYR A 76 3.46 -5.66 1.89
CA TYR A 76 2.82 -5.48 3.18
C TYR A 76 1.97 -4.21 3.16
N PHE A 77 0.84 -4.28 3.84
CA PHE A 77 -0.02 -3.14 4.10
C PHE A 77 -0.14 -2.90 5.59
N ALA A 78 -0.22 -1.65 5.97
CA ALA A 78 -0.54 -1.25 7.33
C ALA A 78 -1.63 -0.19 7.32
N LYS A 79 -2.44 -0.17 8.37
CA LYS A 79 -3.36 0.93 8.67
C LYS A 79 -2.92 1.57 9.98
N ASN A 80 -2.63 2.86 9.94
CA ASN A 80 -2.14 3.63 11.09
C ASN A 80 -0.98 2.93 11.81
N GLY A 81 0.00 2.46 11.04
CA GLY A 81 1.18 1.76 11.56
C GLY A 81 0.96 0.30 11.96
N THR A 82 -0.26 -0.22 11.94
CA THR A 82 -0.56 -1.62 12.27
C THR A 82 -0.64 -2.46 11.01
N LEU A 83 0.19 -3.51 10.92
CA LEU A 83 0.22 -4.39 9.75
C LEU A 83 -1.10 -5.15 9.57
N ALA A 84 -1.57 -5.20 8.33
CA ALA A 84 -2.71 -6.00 7.91
C ALA A 84 -2.41 -7.51 7.98
N SER A 85 -1.18 -7.88 7.67
CA SER A 85 -0.67 -9.26 7.76
C SER A 85 0.82 -9.22 8.02
N SER A 86 1.27 -10.00 9.00
CA SER A 86 2.72 -10.15 9.29
C SER A 86 3.44 -10.98 8.22
N THR A 87 2.74 -11.79 7.44
CA THR A 87 3.32 -12.59 6.35
C THR A 87 3.27 -11.89 4.99
N GLY A 88 2.53 -10.78 4.89
CA GLY A 88 2.34 -10.04 3.66
C GLY A 88 1.60 -10.82 2.56
N GLN A 89 1.45 -10.19 1.41
CA GLN A 89 0.99 -10.84 0.17
C GLN A 89 2.19 -11.22 -0.69
N SER A 90 2.09 -12.33 -1.39
CA SER A 90 3.07 -12.69 -2.41
C SER A 90 2.89 -11.81 -3.65
N LEU A 91 4.01 -11.33 -4.18
CA LEU A 91 4.09 -10.63 -5.45
C LEU A 91 4.61 -11.55 -6.54
N THR A 92 4.21 -11.31 -7.77
CA THR A 92 4.93 -11.82 -8.93
C THR A 92 6.28 -11.08 -9.02
N ALA A 93 7.36 -11.76 -9.34
CA ALA A 93 8.64 -11.07 -9.55
C ALA A 93 8.48 -9.96 -10.60
N ALA A 94 9.04 -8.78 -10.37
CA ALA A 94 8.87 -7.64 -11.27
C ALA A 94 9.24 -7.98 -12.73
N SER A 95 10.34 -8.71 -12.93
CA SER A 95 10.78 -9.18 -14.26
C SER A 95 9.80 -10.13 -14.98
N SER A 96 8.82 -10.68 -14.24
CA SER A 96 7.79 -11.58 -14.78
C SER A 96 6.44 -10.88 -14.93
N THR A 97 6.35 -9.60 -14.61
CA THR A 97 5.13 -8.81 -14.83
C THR A 97 5.07 -8.26 -16.26
N THR A 98 3.92 -7.80 -16.68
CA THR A 98 3.70 -7.29 -18.04
C THR A 98 4.64 -6.13 -18.39
N ASP A 99 4.80 -5.17 -17.50
CA ASP A 99 5.59 -3.96 -17.75
C ASP A 99 6.99 -3.99 -17.08
N GLY A 100 7.30 -5.02 -16.29
CA GLY A 100 8.55 -5.12 -15.55
C GLY A 100 8.65 -4.22 -14.31
N PHE A 101 7.58 -3.53 -13.95
CA PHE A 101 7.52 -2.54 -12.88
C PHE A 101 6.30 -2.72 -12.02
N TYR A 102 6.31 -2.01 -10.87
CA TYR A 102 5.14 -1.78 -10.05
C TYR A 102 4.86 -0.28 -9.92
N PHE A 103 3.60 0.07 -9.93
CA PHE A 103 3.13 1.44 -9.77
C PHE A 103 2.25 1.53 -8.52
N PRO A 104 2.42 2.55 -7.66
CA PRO A 104 1.45 2.86 -6.63
C PRO A 104 0.09 3.16 -7.27
N ALA A 105 -0.96 2.69 -6.65
CA ALA A 105 -2.31 2.88 -7.17
C ALA A 105 -3.31 3.05 -6.03
N ALA A 106 -4.31 3.88 -6.28
CA ALA A 106 -5.46 4.01 -5.41
C ALA A 106 -6.71 4.22 -6.26
N GLY A 107 -7.83 3.84 -5.74
CA GLY A 107 -9.09 3.95 -6.46
C GLY A 107 -10.28 3.83 -5.55
N ASP A 108 -11.44 4.10 -6.13
CA ASP A 108 -12.74 3.98 -5.53
C ASP A 108 -13.59 3.02 -6.35
N PHE A 109 -14.40 2.22 -5.68
CA PHE A 109 -15.22 1.21 -6.34
C PHE A 109 -16.65 1.70 -6.68
N VAL A 110 -17.18 2.68 -5.98
CA VAL A 110 -18.63 3.01 -6.04
C VAL A 110 -18.91 4.47 -6.42
N GLY A 111 -17.94 5.23 -6.89
CA GLY A 111 -18.19 6.58 -7.40
C GLY A 111 -18.44 7.65 -6.33
N ASP A 112 -18.02 7.40 -5.11
CA ASP A 112 -17.95 8.41 -4.06
C ASP A 112 -16.74 9.34 -4.31
N VAL A 113 -16.86 10.61 -3.93
CA VAL A 113 -15.77 11.55 -4.07
C VAL A 113 -14.79 11.37 -2.93
N ASN A 114 -13.70 10.68 -3.21
CA ASN A 114 -12.61 10.47 -2.25
C ASN A 114 -11.40 11.32 -2.59
N VAL A 115 -10.79 11.88 -1.56
CA VAL A 115 -9.49 12.55 -1.68
C VAL A 115 -8.43 11.62 -1.12
N ILE A 116 -7.49 11.20 -1.97
CA ILE A 116 -6.38 10.34 -1.60
C ILE A 116 -5.09 11.11 -1.80
N GLU A 117 -4.30 11.22 -0.75
CA GLU A 117 -3.00 11.85 -0.79
C GLU A 117 -1.90 10.80 -0.77
N PHE A 118 -0.90 10.94 -1.63
CA PHE A 118 0.29 10.07 -1.64
C PHE A 118 1.47 10.78 -0.99
N ASN A 119 2.14 10.08 -0.07
CA ASN A 119 3.43 10.50 0.47
C ASN A 119 4.50 9.47 0.14
N PHE A 120 5.42 9.83 -0.74
CA PHE A 120 6.60 9.02 -1.12
C PHE A 120 7.87 9.41 -0.36
N GLY A 121 7.71 10.21 0.71
CA GLY A 121 8.82 10.71 1.52
C GLY A 121 9.20 12.17 1.24
N GLY A 122 8.66 12.78 0.19
CA GLY A 122 8.94 14.18 -0.16
C GLY A 122 8.10 15.22 0.57
N GLY A 123 7.25 14.78 1.47
CA GLY A 123 6.24 15.57 2.14
C GLY A 123 4.83 15.20 1.68
N SER A 124 3.86 15.55 2.48
CA SER A 124 2.44 15.38 2.16
C SER A 124 1.73 16.73 2.25
N VAL A 125 0.54 16.80 1.67
CA VAL A 125 -0.34 17.97 1.82
C VAL A 125 -0.84 18.06 3.26
N SER A 126 -1.12 16.91 3.86
CA SER A 126 -1.48 16.83 5.28
C SER A 126 -0.24 16.89 6.17
N ALA A 127 -0.38 17.53 7.33
CA ALA A 127 0.70 17.66 8.28
C ALA A 127 1.12 16.29 8.83
N ILE A 128 2.43 16.02 8.84
CA ILE A 128 3.03 14.88 9.51
C ILE A 128 3.33 15.26 10.95
N SER A 129 2.84 14.50 11.90
CA SER A 129 2.99 14.79 13.33
C SER A 129 4.16 14.05 13.98
N SER A 130 4.44 12.83 13.52
CA SER A 130 5.45 11.95 14.14
C SER A 130 6.84 12.08 13.53
N GLY A 131 6.94 12.49 12.26
CA GLY A 131 8.21 12.82 11.62
C GLY A 131 9.21 11.66 11.52
N ASN A 132 8.74 10.47 11.11
CA ASN A 132 9.61 9.31 10.90
C ASN A 132 10.34 9.41 9.55
N SER A 133 11.65 9.21 9.56
CA SER A 133 12.45 9.03 8.34
C SER A 133 12.70 7.55 8.09
N ASP A 134 13.16 7.22 6.87
CA ASP A 134 13.67 5.91 6.56
C ASP A 134 15.08 5.68 7.16
N PRO A 135 15.66 4.47 7.07
CA PRO A 135 16.98 4.17 7.62
C PRO A 135 18.12 5.02 7.04
N ASN A 136 17.95 5.58 5.84
CA ASN A 136 18.91 6.52 5.24
C ASN A 136 18.74 7.96 5.77
N GLY A 137 17.75 8.20 6.63
CA GLY A 137 17.42 9.53 7.17
C GLY A 137 16.63 10.39 6.19
N TYR A 138 16.05 9.80 5.15
CA TYR A 138 15.25 10.51 4.16
C TYR A 138 13.76 10.22 4.32
N GLY A 139 12.96 11.07 3.72
CA GLY A 139 11.53 10.99 3.86
C GLY A 139 11.00 11.62 5.15
N ASN A 140 9.70 11.80 5.18
CA ASN A 140 8.96 12.27 6.35
C ASN A 140 7.61 11.55 6.37
N PHE A 141 7.46 10.62 7.26
CA PHE A 141 6.29 9.75 7.36
C PHE A 141 5.66 9.84 8.75
N GLU A 142 4.37 9.60 8.84
CA GLU A 142 3.67 9.53 10.12
C GLU A 142 4.06 8.28 10.91
N PHE A 143 4.29 7.15 10.22
CA PHE A 143 4.63 5.88 10.83
C PHE A 143 6.00 5.36 10.38
N SER A 144 6.55 4.43 11.17
CA SER A 144 7.85 3.82 10.90
C SER A 144 7.89 3.15 9.53
N THR A 145 9.03 3.30 8.85
CA THR A 145 9.37 2.56 7.64
C THR A 145 10.05 1.22 7.93
N THR A 146 10.34 0.92 9.19
CA THR A 146 10.80 -0.39 9.65
C THR A 146 9.62 -1.16 10.22
N ILE A 147 9.37 -2.34 9.69
CA ILE A 147 8.28 -3.22 10.12
C ILE A 147 8.81 -4.60 10.51
N THR A 148 8.02 -5.37 11.26
CA THR A 148 8.28 -6.80 11.48
C THR A 148 7.40 -7.61 10.52
N GLY A 149 8.03 -8.18 9.49
CA GLY A 149 7.35 -9.00 8.49
C GLY A 149 8.05 -10.35 8.32
N ASP A 150 7.27 -11.43 8.14
CA ASP A 150 7.78 -12.81 8.05
C ASP A 150 8.73 -13.18 9.20
N GLY A 151 8.42 -12.70 10.41
CA GLY A 151 9.19 -12.99 11.62
C GLY A 151 10.53 -12.26 11.73
N SER A 152 10.83 -11.31 10.84
CA SER A 152 12.06 -10.53 10.87
C SER A 152 11.79 -9.03 10.77
N SER A 153 12.73 -8.22 11.28
CA SER A 153 12.72 -6.79 11.03
C SER A 153 13.10 -6.52 9.58
N LYS A 154 12.36 -5.63 8.92
CA LYS A 154 12.56 -5.22 7.53
C LYS A 154 12.54 -3.71 7.44
N ASP A 155 13.54 -3.17 6.79
CA ASP A 155 13.69 -1.74 6.51
C ASP A 155 13.18 -1.41 5.11
N PHE A 156 12.37 -0.36 5.02
CA PHE A 156 11.86 0.14 3.75
C PHE A 156 12.29 1.59 3.55
N TYR A 157 12.55 1.93 2.31
CA TYR A 157 13.13 3.21 1.94
C TYR A 157 12.10 4.07 1.20
N ALA A 158 12.17 5.36 1.43
CA ALA A 158 11.33 6.33 0.74
C ALA A 158 11.58 6.29 -0.77
N ILE A 159 10.51 6.25 -1.56
CA ILE A 159 10.58 6.42 -3.01
C ILE A 159 10.75 7.91 -3.31
N CYS A 160 11.92 8.45 -3.00
CA CYS A 160 12.22 9.86 -3.21
C CYS A 160 13.47 10.01 -4.09
N THR A 161 13.58 11.16 -4.74
CA THR A 161 14.69 11.45 -5.66
C THR A 161 16.06 11.36 -4.98
N LYS A 162 16.13 11.59 -3.68
CA LYS A 162 17.37 11.55 -2.93
C LYS A 162 17.85 10.11 -2.72
N ASN A 163 16.97 9.21 -2.31
CA ASN A 163 17.29 7.79 -2.25
C ASN A 163 17.66 7.23 -3.64
N LEU A 164 16.90 7.61 -4.66
CA LEU A 164 17.19 7.18 -6.04
C LEU A 164 18.55 7.68 -6.53
N ALA A 165 18.94 8.90 -6.19
CA ALA A 165 20.23 9.48 -6.61
C ALA A 165 21.44 8.83 -5.89
N GLU A 166 21.28 8.42 -4.65
CA GLU A 166 22.38 7.89 -3.84
C GLU A 166 22.47 6.36 -3.86
N PHE A 167 21.34 5.67 -4.00
CA PHE A 167 21.25 4.21 -3.85
C PHE A 167 20.54 3.50 -5.01
N GLY A 168 19.92 4.24 -5.91
CA GLY A 168 19.22 3.69 -7.08
C GLY A 168 20.17 3.49 -8.26
N GLY A 169 21.11 2.55 -8.10
CA GLY A 169 22.05 2.18 -9.14
C GLY A 169 21.49 1.18 -10.14
#